data_cdf94830312e92230b42f0fcaaaa6cfc
#
_entry.id   cdf94830312e92230b42f0fcaaaa6cfc
#
_cell.length_a   1.000
_cell.length_b   1.000
_cell.length_c   1.000
_cell.angle_alpha   90.00
_cell.angle_beta   90.00
_cell.angle_gamma   90.00
#
_symmetry.space_group_name_H-M   'P 1'
#
loop_
_entity.id
_entity.type
_entity.pdbx_description
1 polymer ?
#
loop_
_entity_poly.entity_id
_entity_poly.type
_entity_poly.pdbx_seq_one_letter_code
_entity_poly.pdbx_strand_id
1 'polypeptide(L)'
;REMMTPGDPSFRVMGKDASFTESEFVDIKSVDLKQILDNVSNYPGLKTIVKNGASMKNTLGEVGQAAGQKRRAGRILFAANCNKYLSALKGQYNKVKSLTNKDEVNIHIFTGLAGGTGSGAISDVVAQTRAQETYKHANIMVYAMVPELDIPAGCQAGRYHQNGYAALKELSALNIGRFVPSDVIRGEENIELDFTPNKQ
;
A
#
# COMPACT_ATOMS: atom_id res chain seq x y z
N ARG A 1 -15.27 0.09 -0.74
CA ARG A 1 -16.53 0.88 -0.52
C ARG A 1 -17.64 0.01 0.06
N GLU A 2 -17.77 -1.24 -0.38
CA GLU A 2 -18.79 -2.17 0.14
C GLU A 2 -18.70 -2.31 1.67
N MET A 3 -17.51 -2.45 2.22
CA MET A 3 -17.28 -2.55 3.67
C MET A 3 -17.61 -1.26 4.46
N MET A 4 -17.97 -0.19 3.79
CA MET A 4 -18.39 1.06 4.44
C MET A 4 -19.92 1.20 4.56
N THR A 5 -20.68 0.17 4.23
CA THR A 5 -22.14 0.18 4.36
C THR A 5 -22.52 -0.29 5.76
N PRO A 6 -22.91 0.61 6.69
CA PRO A 6 -23.30 0.22 8.04
C PRO A 6 -24.50 -0.71 8.02
N GLY A 7 -24.45 -1.75 8.85
CA GLY A 7 -25.55 -2.69 9.02
C GLY A 7 -25.63 -3.78 7.95
N ASP A 8 -24.74 -3.82 6.96
CA ASP A 8 -24.69 -4.93 5.99
C ASP A 8 -24.38 -6.25 6.72
N PRO A 9 -25.23 -7.28 6.58
CA PRO A 9 -25.04 -8.57 7.27
C PRO A 9 -23.71 -9.25 6.91
N SER A 10 -23.17 -8.98 5.72
CA SER A 10 -21.90 -9.57 5.25
C SER A 10 -20.69 -9.11 6.09
N PHE A 11 -20.81 -7.97 6.78
CA PHE A 11 -19.73 -7.43 7.61
C PHE A 11 -20.02 -7.50 9.11
N ARG A 12 -20.86 -8.45 9.55
CA ARG A 12 -21.08 -8.69 10.97
C ARG A 12 -20.10 -9.72 11.51
N VAL A 13 -19.41 -9.36 12.58
CA VAL A 13 -18.53 -10.23 13.33
C VAL A 13 -19.10 -10.41 14.76
N MET A 14 -19.40 -11.64 15.15
CA MET A 14 -19.99 -11.97 16.46
C MET A 14 -21.25 -11.13 16.77
N GLY A 15 -22.09 -10.90 15.74
CA GLY A 15 -23.32 -10.12 15.85
C GLY A 15 -23.16 -8.60 15.88
N LYS A 16 -21.93 -8.10 15.83
CA LYS A 16 -21.61 -6.66 15.78
C LYS A 16 -21.29 -6.22 14.35
N ASP A 17 -21.67 -4.99 14.04
CA ASP A 17 -21.29 -4.35 12.77
C ASP A 17 -19.76 -4.14 12.74
N ALA A 18 -19.10 -4.71 11.75
CA ALA A 18 -17.66 -4.58 11.51
C ALA A 18 -17.36 -3.76 10.24
N SER A 19 -18.33 -2.99 9.72
CA SER A 19 -18.09 -2.08 8.61
C SER A 19 -17.09 -1.00 8.98
N PHE A 20 -16.34 -0.52 7.98
CA PHE A 20 -15.37 0.56 8.18
C PHE A 20 -16.08 1.92 8.30
N THR A 21 -15.56 2.77 9.16
CA THR A 21 -15.89 4.19 9.22
C THR A 21 -15.07 4.98 8.18
N GLU A 22 -15.49 6.19 7.86
CA GLU A 22 -14.73 7.08 6.94
C GLU A 22 -13.29 7.33 7.42
N SER A 23 -13.06 7.36 8.74
CA SER A 23 -11.73 7.53 9.32
C SER A 23 -10.81 6.30 9.15
N GLU A 24 -11.39 5.15 8.83
CA GLU A 24 -10.69 3.87 8.63
C GLU A 24 -10.50 3.54 7.14
N PHE A 25 -11.09 4.32 6.25
CA PHE A 25 -10.98 4.14 4.81
C PHE A 25 -10.15 5.25 4.16
N VAL A 26 -9.09 4.86 3.45
CA VAL A 26 -8.26 5.78 2.66
C VAL A 26 -8.45 5.48 1.18
N ASP A 27 -9.17 6.35 0.48
CA ASP A 27 -9.33 6.25 -0.96
C ASP A 27 -8.08 6.81 -1.67
N ILE A 28 -7.21 5.92 -2.14
CA ILE A 28 -6.02 6.30 -2.91
C ILE A 28 -6.33 6.72 -4.35
N LYS A 29 -7.58 6.60 -4.79
CA LYS A 29 -8.07 7.08 -6.09
C LYS A 29 -8.81 8.42 -5.99
N SER A 30 -8.78 9.08 -4.85
CA SER A 30 -9.42 10.39 -4.67
C SER A 30 -8.93 11.43 -5.69
N VAL A 31 -7.75 11.22 -6.27
CA VAL A 31 -7.22 11.96 -7.42
C VAL A 31 -6.94 10.97 -8.56
N ASP A 32 -7.41 11.27 -9.75
CA ASP A 32 -7.19 10.44 -10.93
C ASP A 32 -5.69 10.35 -11.28
N LEU A 33 -5.24 9.16 -11.66
CA LEU A 33 -3.85 8.91 -12.06
C LEU A 33 -3.39 9.88 -13.16
N LYS A 34 -4.26 10.23 -14.11
CA LYS A 34 -3.95 11.20 -15.17
C LYS A 34 -3.64 12.57 -14.58
N GLN A 35 -4.46 13.04 -13.64
CA GLN A 35 -4.24 14.33 -12.97
C GLN A 35 -2.93 14.33 -12.17
N ILE A 36 -2.62 13.21 -11.49
CA ILE A 36 -1.35 13.06 -10.76
C ILE A 36 -0.17 13.18 -11.74
N LEU A 37 -0.24 12.49 -12.88
CA LEU A 37 0.84 12.49 -13.88
C LEU A 37 0.96 13.82 -14.65
N ASP A 38 -0.11 14.62 -14.75
CA ASP A 38 -0.07 15.98 -15.30
C ASP A 38 0.57 16.97 -14.33
N ASN A 39 0.54 16.68 -13.03
CA ASN A 39 0.97 17.58 -11.97
C ASN A 39 1.99 16.90 -11.03
N VAL A 40 2.95 16.15 -11.59
CA VAL A 40 3.95 15.37 -10.80
C VAL A 40 4.70 16.24 -9.79
N SER A 41 4.97 17.51 -10.13
CA SER A 41 5.63 18.47 -9.25
C SER A 41 4.91 18.72 -7.93
N ASN A 42 3.59 18.52 -7.88
CA ASN A 42 2.79 18.67 -6.67
C ASN A 42 2.93 17.48 -5.72
N TYR A 43 3.62 16.43 -6.15
CA TYR A 43 3.81 15.18 -5.40
C TYR A 43 5.30 14.89 -5.20
N PRO A 44 5.95 15.45 -4.18
CA PRO A 44 7.40 15.27 -3.97
C PRO A 44 7.84 13.81 -3.98
N GLY A 45 7.04 12.93 -3.41
CA GLY A 45 7.30 11.49 -3.35
C GLY A 45 7.32 10.78 -4.72
N LEU A 46 6.81 11.42 -5.78
CA LEU A 46 6.87 10.86 -7.13
C LEU A 46 8.18 11.15 -7.86
N LYS A 47 9.02 12.05 -7.35
CA LYS A 47 10.25 12.50 -8.00
C LYS A 47 11.18 11.37 -8.44
N THR A 48 11.30 10.34 -7.61
CA THR A 48 12.18 9.18 -7.86
C THR A 48 11.52 8.12 -8.74
N ILE A 49 10.19 8.02 -8.75
CA ILE A 49 9.44 6.97 -9.46
C ILE A 49 8.83 7.44 -10.79
N VAL A 50 8.68 8.74 -10.97
CA VAL A 50 8.14 9.35 -12.21
C VAL A 50 9.07 10.44 -12.68
N LYS A 51 10.00 10.11 -13.57
CA LYS A 51 10.93 11.10 -14.17
C LYS A 51 10.23 12.04 -15.16
N ASN A 52 9.24 11.53 -15.88
CA ASN A 52 8.47 12.29 -16.88
C ASN A 52 7.02 11.79 -16.91
N GLY A 53 6.09 12.66 -16.54
CA GLY A 53 4.65 12.32 -16.44
C GLY A 53 4.04 11.94 -17.79
N ALA A 54 4.37 12.66 -18.86
CA ALA A 54 3.85 12.37 -20.20
C ALA A 54 4.33 11.01 -20.73
N SER A 55 5.62 10.70 -20.56
CA SER A 55 6.19 9.40 -20.91
C SER A 55 5.55 8.27 -20.07
N MET A 56 5.31 8.53 -18.80
CA MET A 56 4.66 7.55 -17.92
C MET A 56 3.20 7.29 -18.31
N LYS A 57 2.45 8.33 -18.71
CA LYS A 57 1.08 8.17 -19.27
C LYS A 57 1.08 7.25 -20.50
N ASN A 58 1.99 7.50 -21.44
CA ASN A 58 2.11 6.68 -22.65
C ASN A 58 2.44 5.21 -22.29
N THR A 59 3.33 5.02 -21.33
CA THR A 59 3.71 3.66 -20.86
C THR A 59 2.56 2.93 -20.14
N LEU A 60 1.80 3.65 -19.33
CA LEU A 60 0.68 3.07 -18.59
C LEU A 60 -0.56 2.91 -19.47
N GLY A 61 -0.71 3.74 -20.52
CA GLY A 61 -1.92 3.78 -21.34
C GLY A 61 -3.15 4.11 -20.50
N GLU A 62 -4.34 3.83 -21.02
CA GLU A 62 -5.56 4.00 -20.25
C GLU A 62 -5.58 3.05 -19.05
N VAL A 63 -5.71 3.64 -17.87
CA VAL A 63 -5.92 2.93 -16.62
C VAL A 63 -7.35 3.22 -16.20
N GLY A 64 -8.20 2.21 -16.26
CA GLY A 64 -9.59 2.34 -15.82
C GLY A 64 -9.70 2.70 -14.33
N GLN A 65 -10.86 2.45 -13.74
CA GLN A 65 -11.11 2.80 -12.32
C GLN A 65 -10.18 2.12 -11.29
N ALA A 66 -9.40 1.13 -11.69
CA ALA A 66 -8.38 0.46 -10.86
C ALA A 66 -7.03 0.50 -11.57
N ALA A 67 -5.96 0.14 -10.86
CA ALA A 67 -4.61 0.09 -11.45
C ALA A 67 -4.46 -0.91 -12.63
N GLY A 68 -5.51 -1.65 -12.97
CA GLY A 68 -5.60 -2.54 -14.15
C GLY A 68 -4.45 -3.55 -14.22
N GLN A 69 -4.08 -4.17 -13.10
CA GLN A 69 -2.92 -5.06 -12.97
C GLN A 69 -1.57 -4.37 -13.33
N LYS A 70 -1.52 -3.03 -13.39
CA LYS A 70 -0.31 -2.27 -13.67
C LYS A 70 0.33 -1.84 -12.34
N ARG A 71 1.35 -2.55 -11.88
CA ARG A 71 2.05 -2.30 -10.61
C ARG A 71 2.52 -0.85 -10.47
N ARG A 72 3.08 -0.26 -11.55
CA ARG A 72 3.51 1.15 -11.55
C ARG A 72 2.37 2.12 -11.26
N ALA A 73 1.18 1.88 -11.81
CA ALA A 73 0.01 2.69 -11.53
C ALA A 73 -0.39 2.60 -10.05
N GLY A 74 -0.44 1.39 -9.49
CA GLY A 74 -0.71 1.17 -8.07
C GLY A 74 0.30 1.86 -7.16
N ARG A 75 1.58 1.78 -7.49
CA ARG A 75 2.65 2.46 -6.75
C ARG A 75 2.52 3.98 -6.78
N ILE A 76 2.24 4.57 -7.95
CA ILE A 76 2.05 6.02 -8.11
C ILE A 76 0.85 6.50 -7.30
N LEU A 77 -0.28 5.79 -7.37
CA LEU A 77 -1.48 6.12 -6.61
C LEU A 77 -1.23 6.08 -5.10
N PHE A 78 -0.50 5.08 -4.62
CA PHE A 78 -0.12 5.00 -3.21
C PHE A 78 0.82 6.13 -2.83
N ALA A 79 1.90 6.35 -3.57
CA ALA A 79 2.88 7.39 -3.29
C ALA A 79 2.25 8.80 -3.22
N ALA A 80 1.33 9.11 -4.14
CA ALA A 80 0.60 10.39 -4.12
C ALA A 80 -0.33 10.55 -2.90
N ASN A 81 -0.71 9.46 -2.25
CA ASN A 81 -1.63 9.45 -1.10
C ASN A 81 -1.00 8.91 0.19
N CYS A 82 0.32 8.71 0.22
CA CYS A 82 1.02 8.10 1.35
C CYS A 82 0.81 8.87 2.67
N ASN A 83 0.79 10.20 2.62
CA ASN A 83 0.53 11.02 3.81
C ASN A 83 -0.88 10.78 4.38
N LYS A 84 -1.89 10.57 3.53
CA LYS A 84 -3.25 10.22 4.00
C LYS A 84 -3.26 8.86 4.68
N TYR A 85 -2.55 7.88 4.09
CA TYR A 85 -2.39 6.55 4.68
C TYR A 85 -1.75 6.62 6.07
N LEU A 86 -0.61 7.30 6.20
CA LEU A 86 0.10 7.41 7.48
C LEU A 86 -0.72 8.17 8.53
N SER A 87 -1.47 9.19 8.14
CA SER A 87 -2.35 9.92 9.04
C SER A 87 -3.48 9.02 9.57
N ALA A 88 -4.11 8.24 8.70
CA ALA A 88 -5.15 7.28 9.09
C ALA A 88 -4.59 6.19 10.00
N LEU A 89 -3.44 5.62 9.64
CA LEU A 89 -2.76 4.60 10.46
C LEU A 89 -2.44 5.14 11.85
N LYS A 90 -1.92 6.37 11.96
CA LYS A 90 -1.63 7.01 13.25
C LYS A 90 -2.88 7.18 14.10
N GLY A 91 -3.99 7.57 13.48
CA GLY A 91 -5.28 7.69 14.17
C GLY A 91 -5.74 6.36 14.76
N GLN A 92 -5.69 5.28 13.97
CA GLN A 92 -6.09 3.95 14.43
C GLN A 92 -5.12 3.36 15.45
N TYR A 93 -3.82 3.56 15.28
CA TYR A 93 -2.81 3.15 16.25
C TYR A 93 -3.05 3.78 17.62
N ASN A 94 -3.28 5.09 17.68
CA ASN A 94 -3.56 5.80 18.92
C ASN A 94 -4.87 5.32 19.57
N LYS A 95 -5.91 5.06 18.75
CA LYS A 95 -7.18 4.49 19.22
C LYS A 95 -6.97 3.13 19.89
N VAL A 96 -6.23 2.22 19.25
CA VAL A 96 -5.95 0.89 19.84
C VAL A 96 -5.14 1.02 21.12
N LYS A 97 -4.10 1.87 21.12
CA LYS A 97 -3.28 2.13 22.32
C LYS A 97 -4.12 2.62 23.50
N SER A 98 -5.02 3.56 23.27
CA SER A 98 -5.89 4.10 24.32
C SER A 98 -6.88 3.07 24.90
N LEU A 99 -7.25 2.06 24.10
CA LEU A 99 -8.19 1.01 24.53
C LEU A 99 -7.52 -0.13 25.29
N THR A 100 -6.24 -0.37 25.06
CA THR A 100 -5.57 -1.58 25.56
C THR A 100 -4.64 -1.34 26.74
N ASN A 101 -4.27 -0.12 27.04
CA ASN A 101 -3.22 0.26 28.00
C ASN A 101 -1.90 -0.53 27.80
N LYS A 102 -1.66 -1.05 26.59
CA LYS A 102 -0.44 -1.76 26.22
C LYS A 102 0.43 -0.86 25.34
N ASP A 103 1.74 -0.96 25.52
CA ASP A 103 2.68 -0.21 24.70
C ASP A 103 2.94 -0.87 23.35
N GLU A 104 2.70 -2.18 23.26
CA GLU A 104 2.92 -2.94 22.03
C GLU A 104 1.64 -3.05 21.21
N VAL A 105 1.71 -2.62 19.96
CA VAL A 105 0.66 -2.78 18.94
C VAL A 105 1.25 -3.52 17.75
N ASN A 106 0.59 -4.61 17.33
CA ASN A 106 0.94 -5.33 16.12
C ASN A 106 0.23 -4.71 14.91
N ILE A 107 0.95 -4.58 13.80
CA ILE A 107 0.41 -4.08 12.53
C ILE A 107 0.30 -5.26 11.56
N HIS A 108 -0.93 -5.60 11.18
CA HIS A 108 -1.23 -6.67 10.24
C HIS A 108 -1.63 -6.07 8.89
N ILE A 109 -0.88 -6.38 7.83
CA ILE A 109 -1.11 -5.89 6.47
C ILE A 109 -1.57 -7.04 5.60
N PHE A 110 -2.79 -6.97 5.07
CA PHE A 110 -3.34 -7.95 4.14
C PHE A 110 -3.29 -7.38 2.72
N THR A 111 -2.72 -8.13 1.77
CA THR A 111 -2.56 -7.65 0.40
C THR A 111 -2.63 -8.77 -0.62
N GLY A 112 -3.32 -8.52 -1.73
CA GLY A 112 -3.30 -9.40 -2.90
C GLY A 112 -2.16 -9.01 -3.85
N LEU A 113 -1.37 -9.99 -4.26
CA LEU A 113 -0.18 -9.76 -5.10
C LEU A 113 -0.44 -9.88 -6.61
N ALA A 114 -1.60 -10.35 -7.02
CA ALA A 114 -1.96 -10.48 -8.43
C ALA A 114 -2.33 -9.15 -9.10
N GLY A 115 -2.91 -8.22 -8.34
CA GLY A 115 -3.38 -6.93 -8.81
C GLY A 115 -2.27 -5.91 -9.00
N GLY A 116 -2.63 -4.73 -9.51
CA GLY A 116 -1.70 -3.61 -9.69
C GLY A 116 -1.42 -2.85 -8.40
N THR A 117 -2.45 -2.60 -7.58
CA THR A 117 -2.35 -1.76 -6.37
C THR A 117 -1.58 -2.48 -5.26
N GLY A 118 -2.07 -3.64 -4.81
CA GLY A 118 -1.43 -4.39 -3.73
C GLY A 118 0.01 -4.77 -4.07
N SER A 119 0.23 -5.44 -5.21
CA SER A 119 1.57 -5.86 -5.61
C SER A 119 2.51 -4.69 -5.89
N GLY A 120 1.99 -3.55 -6.36
CA GLY A 120 2.80 -2.39 -6.71
C GLY A 120 3.19 -1.52 -5.53
N ALA A 121 2.36 -1.49 -4.46
CA ALA A 121 2.55 -0.58 -3.34
C ALA A 121 3.08 -1.25 -2.06
N ILE A 122 3.00 -2.58 -1.94
CA ILE A 122 3.25 -3.27 -0.67
C ILE A 122 4.62 -2.97 -0.06
N SER A 123 5.67 -2.93 -0.88
CA SER A 123 7.02 -2.64 -0.39
C SER A 123 7.12 -1.21 0.15
N ASP A 124 6.50 -0.24 -0.53
CA ASP A 124 6.45 1.14 -0.04
C ASP A 124 5.56 1.25 1.22
N VAL A 125 4.44 0.53 1.29
CA VAL A 125 3.57 0.48 2.49
C VAL A 125 4.35 0.02 3.71
N VAL A 126 5.06 -1.10 3.60
CA VAL A 126 5.86 -1.66 4.70
C VAL A 126 6.97 -0.71 5.09
N ALA A 127 7.74 -0.20 4.11
CA ALA A 127 8.88 0.67 4.36
C ALA A 127 8.45 2.01 4.97
N GLN A 128 7.41 2.66 4.44
CA GLN A 128 6.91 3.92 4.97
C GLN A 128 6.30 3.78 6.37
N THR A 129 5.67 2.65 6.66
CA THR A 129 5.19 2.34 8.02
C THR A 129 6.37 2.17 8.96
N ARG A 130 7.37 1.35 8.59
CA ARG A 130 8.56 1.09 9.41
C ARG A 130 9.39 2.35 9.68
N ALA A 131 9.49 3.26 8.73
CA ALA A 131 10.24 4.50 8.84
C ALA A 131 9.62 5.52 9.82
N GLN A 132 8.37 5.32 10.24
CA GLN A 132 7.78 6.22 11.22
C GLN A 132 8.29 5.87 12.63
N GLU A 133 8.78 6.87 13.35
CA GLU A 133 9.30 6.72 14.72
C GLU A 133 8.29 5.98 15.64
N THR A 134 7.00 6.27 15.46
CA THR A 134 5.90 5.64 16.23
C THR A 134 5.87 4.11 16.07
N TYR A 135 6.28 3.58 14.91
CA TYR A 135 6.15 2.15 14.57
C TYR A 135 7.47 1.45 14.31
N LYS A 136 8.60 2.12 14.49
CA LYS A 136 9.92 1.55 14.17
C LYS A 136 10.22 0.23 14.89
N HIS A 137 9.62 0.01 16.06
CA HIS A 137 9.74 -1.24 16.82
C HIS A 137 8.48 -2.10 16.82
N ALA A 138 7.40 -1.67 16.13
CA ALA A 138 6.19 -2.47 16.04
C ALA A 138 6.42 -3.75 15.24
N ASN A 139 5.74 -4.83 15.61
CA ASN A 139 5.68 -6.03 14.78
C ASN A 139 4.81 -5.77 13.57
N ILE A 140 5.39 -5.82 12.37
CA ILE A 140 4.66 -5.68 11.11
C ILE A 140 4.59 -7.05 10.45
N MET A 141 3.37 -7.59 10.32
CA MET A 141 3.10 -8.86 9.67
C MET A 141 2.40 -8.64 8.34
N VAL A 142 2.94 -9.19 7.27
CA VAL A 142 2.36 -9.09 5.93
C VAL A 142 1.75 -10.42 5.53
N TYR A 143 0.45 -10.42 5.28
CA TYR A 143 -0.31 -11.56 4.75
C TYR A 143 -0.49 -11.35 3.25
N ALA A 144 0.42 -11.93 2.50
CA ALA A 144 0.51 -11.78 1.05
C ALA A 144 -0.26 -12.92 0.35
N MET A 145 -1.42 -12.60 -0.20
CA MET A 145 -2.20 -13.56 -1.02
C MET A 145 -1.55 -13.67 -2.40
N VAL A 146 -0.97 -14.82 -2.66
CA VAL A 146 -0.32 -15.11 -3.95
C VAL A 146 -1.37 -15.36 -5.03
N PRO A 147 -1.03 -15.11 -6.32
CA PRO A 147 -1.91 -15.46 -7.43
C PRO A 147 -2.26 -16.93 -7.45
N GLU A 148 -3.52 -17.25 -7.71
CA GLU A 148 -3.99 -18.61 -7.96
C GLU A 148 -3.33 -19.20 -9.21
N LEU A 149 -3.26 -20.54 -9.28
CA LEU A 149 -2.69 -21.24 -10.43
C LEU A 149 -3.47 -20.92 -11.72
N ASP A 150 -4.78 -20.97 -11.63
CA ASP A 150 -5.68 -20.62 -12.72
C ASP A 150 -6.11 -19.16 -12.59
N ILE A 151 -5.92 -18.38 -13.66
CA ILE A 151 -6.28 -16.96 -13.66
C ILE A 151 -7.81 -16.81 -13.66
N PRO A 152 -8.41 -16.15 -12.65
CA PRO A 152 -9.85 -15.95 -12.60
C PRO A 152 -10.39 -15.21 -13.83
N ALA A 153 -11.64 -15.49 -14.20
CA ALA A 153 -12.32 -14.77 -15.26
C ALA A 153 -12.31 -13.26 -15.01
N GLY A 154 -12.00 -12.46 -16.02
CA GLY A 154 -11.85 -11.01 -15.92
C GLY A 154 -10.47 -10.51 -15.42
N CYS A 155 -9.57 -11.41 -15.01
CA CYS A 155 -8.22 -11.06 -14.58
C CYS A 155 -7.14 -11.33 -15.65
N GLN A 156 -7.51 -11.54 -16.89
CA GLN A 156 -6.65 -12.03 -17.98
C GLN A 156 -5.80 -10.94 -18.66
N ALA A 157 -5.42 -9.86 -17.95
CA ALA A 157 -4.59 -8.79 -18.51
C ALA A 157 -3.12 -9.18 -18.74
N GLY A 158 -2.76 -10.46 -18.62
CA GLY A 158 -1.44 -11.00 -18.93
C GLY A 158 -0.34 -10.69 -17.89
N ARG A 159 -0.68 -10.12 -16.73
CA ARG A 159 0.32 -9.73 -15.69
C ARG A 159 0.05 -10.35 -14.33
N TYR A 160 -0.91 -11.24 -14.22
CA TYR A 160 -1.41 -11.78 -12.95
C TYR A 160 -0.29 -12.45 -12.13
N HIS A 161 0.36 -13.47 -12.69
CA HIS A 161 1.44 -14.20 -12.03
C HIS A 161 2.74 -13.37 -11.95
N GLN A 162 3.06 -12.59 -13.00
CA GLN A 162 4.23 -11.73 -13.02
C GLN A 162 4.21 -10.68 -11.91
N ASN A 163 3.04 -10.12 -11.61
CA ASN A 163 2.84 -9.19 -10.50
C ASN A 163 3.18 -9.87 -9.16
N GLY A 164 2.65 -11.08 -8.93
CA GLY A 164 2.91 -11.86 -7.72
C GLY A 164 4.38 -12.16 -7.54
N TYR A 165 5.02 -12.68 -8.60
CA TYR A 165 6.45 -13.00 -8.57
C TYR A 165 7.32 -11.77 -8.25
N ALA A 166 7.06 -10.64 -8.92
CA ALA A 166 7.82 -9.42 -8.69
C ALA A 166 7.65 -8.88 -7.27
N ALA A 167 6.41 -8.88 -6.75
CA ALA A 167 6.13 -8.42 -5.39
C ALA A 167 6.79 -9.31 -4.32
N LEU A 168 6.76 -10.64 -4.49
CA LEU A 168 7.43 -11.57 -3.59
C LEU A 168 8.95 -11.36 -3.59
N LYS A 169 9.55 -11.13 -4.76
CA LYS A 169 10.99 -10.81 -4.83
C LYS A 169 11.35 -9.54 -4.09
N GLU A 170 10.55 -8.48 -4.27
CA GLU A 170 10.77 -7.20 -3.60
C GLU A 170 10.61 -7.33 -2.09
N LEU A 171 9.54 -7.99 -1.61
CA LEU A 171 9.32 -8.22 -0.18
C LEU A 171 10.43 -9.07 0.45
N SER A 172 10.86 -10.13 -0.24
CA SER A 172 11.97 -10.97 0.24
C SER A 172 13.27 -10.17 0.32
N ALA A 173 13.56 -9.36 -0.69
CA ALA A 173 14.76 -8.53 -0.72
C ALA A 173 14.71 -7.40 0.33
N LEU A 174 13.54 -6.80 0.56
CA LEU A 174 13.31 -5.83 1.63
C LEU A 174 13.56 -6.45 3.01
N ASN A 175 13.00 -7.64 3.26
CA ASN A 175 13.12 -8.32 4.54
C ASN A 175 14.57 -8.65 4.95
N ILE A 176 15.46 -8.88 3.98
CA ILE A 176 16.88 -9.16 4.23
C ILE A 176 17.79 -7.94 3.98
N GLY A 177 17.24 -6.75 3.84
CA GLY A 177 17.98 -5.51 3.63
C GLY A 177 18.71 -5.39 2.28
N ARG A 178 18.38 -6.23 1.29
CA ARG A 178 18.96 -6.16 -0.07
C ARG A 178 18.23 -5.25 -1.03
N PHE A 179 17.11 -4.72 -0.63
CA PHE A 179 16.31 -3.76 -1.38
C PHE A 179 15.78 -2.71 -0.42
N VAL A 180 16.04 -1.46 -0.71
CA VAL A 180 15.50 -0.31 0.03
C VAL A 180 14.64 0.49 -0.93
N PRO A 181 13.33 0.63 -0.68
CA PRO A 181 12.44 1.43 -1.51
C PRO A 181 12.80 2.91 -1.45
N SER A 182 12.32 3.67 -2.42
CA SER A 182 12.38 5.13 -2.39
C SER A 182 11.53 5.69 -1.24
N ASP A 183 11.93 6.82 -0.66
CA ASP A 183 11.06 7.58 0.21
C ASP A 183 9.98 8.29 -0.61
N VAL A 184 8.78 7.73 -0.61
CA VAL A 184 7.63 8.27 -1.36
C VAL A 184 6.94 9.44 -0.66
N ILE A 185 7.50 9.94 0.44
CA ILE A 185 7.08 11.18 1.11
C ILE A 185 8.03 12.31 0.75
N ARG A 186 9.33 12.08 0.95
CA ARG A 186 10.37 13.10 0.71
C ARG A 186 10.84 13.16 -0.74
N GLY A 187 10.63 12.08 -1.52
CA GLY A 187 11.13 11.96 -2.87
C GLY A 187 12.63 11.68 -2.93
N GLU A 188 13.13 10.94 -1.98
CA GLU A 188 14.53 10.49 -1.89
C GLU A 188 14.69 9.09 -2.49
N GLU A 189 15.88 8.77 -3.00
CA GLU A 189 16.12 7.49 -3.69
C GLU A 189 15.98 6.29 -2.75
N ASN A 190 16.37 6.45 -1.48
CA ASN A 190 16.27 5.41 -0.46
C ASN A 190 15.60 5.97 0.79
N ILE A 191 14.65 5.22 1.32
CA ILE A 191 14.07 5.51 2.64
C ILE A 191 15.03 5.02 3.73
N GLU A 192 15.18 5.81 4.78
CA GLU A 192 15.96 5.38 5.95
C GLU A 192 15.19 4.30 6.73
N LEU A 193 15.76 3.10 6.79
CA LEU A 193 15.22 1.96 7.54
C LEU A 193 16.27 1.43 8.51
N ASP A 194 15.86 1.18 9.72
CA ASP A 194 16.63 0.43 10.70
C ASP A 194 16.36 -1.07 10.53
N PHE A 195 17.34 -1.81 10.07
CA PHE A 195 17.29 -3.26 9.90
C PHE A 195 17.82 -4.03 11.11
N THR A 196 18.10 -3.34 12.24
CA THR A 196 18.52 -4.06 13.46
C THR A 196 17.41 -5.01 13.89
N PRO A 197 17.73 -6.30 14.08
CA PRO A 197 16.73 -7.25 14.59
C PRO A 197 16.24 -6.78 15.97
N ASN A 198 14.94 -6.80 16.18
CA ASN A 198 14.41 -6.61 17.51
C ASN A 198 15.08 -7.65 18.42
N LYS A 199 15.83 -7.22 19.40
CA LYS A 199 16.30 -8.12 20.46
C LYS A 199 15.05 -8.67 21.13
N GLN A 200 14.75 -9.94 20.86
CA GLN A 200 13.75 -10.71 21.61
C GLN A 200 14.20 -10.90 23.05
#